data_3eaa89a9b16e87c8f8770334cb9213aa
#
_entry.id   3eaa89a9b16e87c8f8770334cb9213aa
#
_cell.length_a   1.000
_cell.length_b   1.000
_cell.length_c   1.000
_cell.angle_alpha   90.00
_cell.angle_beta   90.00
_cell.angle_gamma   90.00
#
_symmetry.space_group_name_H-M   'P 1'
#
loop_
_entity.id
_entity.type
_entity.pdbx_description
1 polymer ?
#
loop_
_entity_poly.entity_id
_entity_poly.type
_entity_poly.pdbx_seq_one_letter_code
_entity_poly.pdbx_strand_id
1 'polypeptide(L)'
;MPTLAPAPPMAAAVSAELDLAVSQGPLRSLVIPPCPALLVRMQAVLDQPEPDLAEVARIASCDVAMSAALLRSANSALYGNGIPVHTVGQAMNRLGLAQTAAEMTSYLVRRAIPVNSPHLKRFWERGSKRALAMGYLARRLPGVSPDVAHTCGLFSHVGMPVMLQSLKGYSGTLVEANARLDRPFIGTENANHRTDHAVVGALVARVWNLGPTVMSAIRRHHDLDTVGEQIGRA
;
A
#
# COMPACT_ATOMS: atom_id res chain seq x y z
N MET A 1 -13.46 -25.29 7.34
CA MET A 1 -13.04 -24.23 6.41
C MET A 1 -13.96 -23.02 6.66
N PRO A 2 -13.45 -21.86 7.08
CA PRO A 2 -14.29 -20.70 7.16
C PRO A 2 -14.69 -20.29 5.72
N THR A 3 -15.99 -20.26 5.44
CA THR A 3 -16.55 -19.70 4.21
C THR A 3 -16.24 -18.20 4.21
N LEU A 4 -15.33 -17.77 3.33
CA LEU A 4 -15.15 -16.34 3.09
C LEU A 4 -16.51 -15.75 2.70
N ALA A 5 -16.90 -14.67 3.41
CA ALA A 5 -18.08 -13.90 3.03
C ALA A 5 -17.95 -13.47 1.55
N PRO A 6 -19.05 -13.43 0.78
CA PRO A 6 -19.00 -13.00 -0.62
C PRO A 6 -18.36 -11.61 -0.70
N ALA A 7 -17.42 -11.43 -1.62
CA ALA A 7 -16.77 -10.15 -1.83
C ALA A 7 -17.83 -9.07 -2.07
N PRO A 8 -17.68 -7.87 -1.50
CA PRO A 8 -18.63 -6.79 -1.71
C PRO A 8 -18.77 -6.51 -3.22
N PRO A 9 -19.95 -6.09 -3.71
CA PRO A 9 -20.22 -5.91 -5.14
C PRO A 9 -19.17 -5.08 -5.88
N MET A 10 -18.63 -4.06 -5.23
CA MET A 10 -17.57 -3.20 -5.75
C MET A 10 -16.27 -3.96 -6.01
N ALA A 11 -15.86 -4.83 -5.09
CA ALA A 11 -14.62 -5.59 -5.25
C ALA A 11 -14.70 -6.59 -6.41
N ALA A 12 -15.87 -7.19 -6.64
CA ALA A 12 -16.11 -8.06 -7.77
C ALA A 12 -16.01 -7.28 -9.10
N ALA A 13 -16.60 -6.09 -9.17
CA ALA A 13 -16.52 -5.21 -10.34
C ALA A 13 -15.08 -4.79 -10.65
N VAL A 14 -14.31 -4.39 -9.62
CA VAL A 14 -12.89 -4.06 -9.76
C VAL A 14 -12.09 -5.28 -10.21
N SER A 15 -12.34 -6.47 -9.67
CA SER A 15 -11.65 -7.69 -10.09
C SER A 15 -11.90 -7.99 -11.57
N ALA A 16 -13.14 -7.90 -12.06
CA ALA A 16 -13.48 -8.09 -13.45
C ALA A 16 -12.82 -7.06 -14.38
N GLU A 17 -12.77 -5.79 -13.94
CA GLU A 17 -12.05 -4.73 -14.65
C GLU A 17 -10.56 -5.05 -14.80
N LEU A 18 -9.92 -5.51 -13.72
CA LEU A 18 -8.51 -5.89 -13.73
C LEU A 18 -8.25 -7.10 -14.64
N ASP A 19 -9.15 -8.08 -14.69
CA ASP A 19 -9.04 -9.24 -15.57
C ASP A 19 -9.10 -8.82 -17.05
N LEU A 20 -10.02 -7.90 -17.37
CA LEU A 20 -10.12 -7.32 -18.69
C LEU A 20 -8.86 -6.53 -19.06
N ALA A 21 -8.36 -5.70 -18.15
CA ALA A 21 -7.16 -4.91 -18.36
C ALA A 21 -5.92 -5.79 -18.62
N VAL A 22 -5.77 -6.89 -17.91
CA VAL A 22 -4.67 -7.86 -18.11
C VAL A 22 -4.81 -8.58 -19.45
N SER A 23 -6.04 -8.94 -19.86
CA SER A 23 -6.26 -9.72 -21.09
C SER A 23 -6.08 -8.91 -22.38
N GLN A 24 -6.37 -7.60 -22.36
CA GLN A 24 -6.56 -6.81 -23.59
C GLN A 24 -5.49 -5.73 -23.84
N GLY A 25 -4.40 -5.63 -23.08
CA GLY A 25 -3.63 -4.43 -23.25
C GLY A 25 -2.16 -4.42 -22.90
N PRO A 26 -1.62 -3.23 -22.71
CA PRO A 26 -0.21 -2.99 -22.38
C PRO A 26 0.23 -3.63 -21.06
N LEU A 27 -0.72 -4.09 -20.24
CA LEU A 27 -0.46 -4.77 -18.97
C LEU A 27 0.17 -6.17 -19.13
N ARG A 28 0.15 -6.75 -20.34
CA ARG A 28 0.86 -8.02 -20.63
C ARG A 28 2.37 -7.92 -20.45
N SER A 29 2.94 -6.74 -20.66
CA SER A 29 4.38 -6.48 -20.48
C SER A 29 4.73 -5.98 -19.07
N LEU A 30 3.72 -5.79 -18.23
CA LEU A 30 3.92 -5.27 -16.88
C LEU A 30 4.48 -6.37 -15.97
N VAL A 31 5.61 -6.11 -15.36
CA VAL A 31 6.22 -7.01 -14.39
C VAL A 31 5.85 -6.53 -12.99
N ILE A 32 4.92 -7.23 -12.35
CA ILE A 32 4.60 -7.00 -10.94
C ILE A 32 5.62 -7.76 -10.10
N PRO A 33 6.38 -7.08 -9.21
CA PRO A 33 7.31 -7.77 -8.33
C PRO A 33 6.57 -8.79 -7.44
N PRO A 34 7.20 -9.94 -7.13
CA PRO A 34 6.60 -10.90 -6.21
C PRO A 34 6.43 -10.30 -4.81
N CYS A 35 5.38 -10.74 -4.11
CA CYS A 35 5.19 -10.36 -2.71
C CYS A 35 6.37 -10.88 -1.86
N PRO A 36 7.00 -10.04 -1.02
CA PRO A 36 8.07 -10.49 -0.15
C PRO A 36 7.65 -11.64 0.78
N ALA A 37 8.44 -12.71 0.85
CA ALA A 37 8.09 -13.87 1.69
C ALA A 37 7.86 -13.51 3.17
N LEU A 38 8.63 -12.55 3.71
CA LEU A 38 8.43 -12.07 5.08
C LEU A 38 7.09 -11.32 5.25
N LEU A 39 6.61 -10.63 4.19
CA LEU A 39 5.30 -9.98 4.22
C LEU A 39 4.18 -11.02 4.22
N VAL A 40 4.29 -12.06 3.40
CA VAL A 40 3.32 -13.17 3.37
C VAL A 40 3.25 -13.87 4.73
N ARG A 41 4.42 -14.17 5.35
CA ARG A 41 4.47 -14.77 6.69
C ARG A 41 3.84 -13.87 7.75
N MET A 42 4.14 -12.58 7.72
CA MET A 42 3.58 -11.62 8.67
C MET A 42 2.05 -11.52 8.52
N GLN A 43 1.53 -11.46 7.30
CA GLN A 43 0.09 -11.45 7.05
C GLN A 43 -0.58 -12.71 7.61
N ALA A 44 0.01 -13.88 7.37
CA ALA A 44 -0.52 -15.17 7.90
C ALA A 44 -0.58 -15.22 9.44
N VAL A 45 0.35 -14.54 10.13
CA VAL A 45 0.30 -14.43 11.60
C VAL A 45 -0.77 -13.42 12.03
N LEU A 46 -0.88 -12.28 11.36
CA LEU A 46 -1.83 -11.21 11.71
C LEU A 46 -3.29 -11.60 11.45
N ASP A 47 -3.54 -12.51 10.49
CA ASP A 47 -4.88 -13.01 10.15
C ASP A 47 -5.40 -14.05 11.18
N GLN A 48 -4.58 -14.45 12.14
CA GLN A 48 -5.02 -15.36 13.22
C GLN A 48 -5.89 -14.59 14.24
N PRO A 49 -6.88 -15.24 14.84
CA PRO A 49 -7.71 -14.63 15.90
C PRO A 49 -6.89 -14.09 17.08
N GLU A 50 -5.82 -14.78 17.42
CA GLU A 50 -4.83 -14.42 18.44
C GLU A 50 -3.43 -14.44 17.79
N PRO A 51 -2.94 -13.30 17.28
CA PRO A 51 -1.63 -13.24 16.63
C PRO A 51 -0.49 -13.56 17.58
N ASP A 52 0.39 -14.47 17.19
CA ASP A 52 1.60 -14.78 17.95
C ASP A 52 2.63 -13.66 17.85
N LEU A 53 2.74 -12.86 18.91
CA LEU A 53 3.69 -11.73 18.99
C LEU A 53 5.15 -12.19 18.95
N ALA A 54 5.44 -13.41 19.44
CA ALA A 54 6.81 -13.95 19.39
C ALA A 54 7.19 -14.27 17.93
N GLU A 55 6.24 -14.76 17.13
CA GLU A 55 6.45 -14.98 15.70
C GLU A 55 6.66 -13.67 14.96
N VAL A 56 5.87 -12.62 15.25
CA VAL A 56 6.09 -11.28 14.67
C VAL A 56 7.47 -10.75 15.02
N ALA A 57 7.90 -10.90 16.27
CA ALA A 57 9.24 -10.49 16.72
C ALA A 57 10.34 -11.28 15.98
N ARG A 58 10.13 -12.58 15.74
CA ARG A 58 11.06 -13.44 15.00
C ARG A 58 11.16 -13.01 13.54
N ILE A 59 10.04 -12.72 12.88
CA ILE A 59 10.01 -12.19 11.51
C ILE A 59 10.76 -10.86 11.45
N ALA A 60 10.48 -9.95 12.38
CA ALA A 60 11.15 -8.64 12.46
C ALA A 60 12.67 -8.77 12.64
N SER A 61 13.12 -9.79 13.35
CA SER A 61 14.54 -10.05 13.63
C SER A 61 15.27 -10.80 12.51
N CYS A 62 14.56 -11.32 11.50
CA CYS A 62 15.19 -11.98 10.35
C CYS A 62 15.99 -11.02 9.45
N ASP A 63 15.76 -9.71 9.55
CA ASP A 63 16.45 -8.70 8.76
C ASP A 63 16.94 -7.57 9.67
N VAL A 64 18.26 -7.38 9.68
CA VAL A 64 18.92 -6.37 10.54
C VAL A 64 18.44 -4.94 10.23
N ALA A 65 18.21 -4.64 8.94
CA ALA A 65 17.76 -3.31 8.53
C ALA A 65 16.28 -3.06 8.90
N MET A 66 15.45 -4.09 8.87
CA MET A 66 14.07 -4.04 9.37
C MET A 66 14.04 -3.86 10.88
N SER A 67 14.84 -4.62 11.63
CA SER A 67 15.02 -4.42 13.08
C SER A 67 15.43 -2.98 13.41
N ALA A 68 16.42 -2.45 12.69
CA ALA A 68 16.88 -1.07 12.84
C ALA A 68 15.78 -0.04 12.49
N ALA A 69 14.93 -0.32 11.51
CA ALA A 69 13.80 0.54 11.16
C ALA A 69 12.78 0.61 12.31
N LEU A 70 12.42 -0.53 12.91
CA LEU A 70 11.53 -0.59 14.08
C LEU A 70 12.11 0.16 15.29
N LEU A 71 13.38 -0.02 15.58
CA LEU A 71 14.05 0.70 16.67
C LEU A 71 14.06 2.21 16.44
N ARG A 72 14.35 2.67 15.21
CA ARG A 72 14.27 4.10 14.85
C ARG A 72 12.86 4.66 15.01
N SER A 73 11.84 3.92 14.55
CA SER A 73 10.44 4.34 14.68
C SER A 73 10.04 4.44 16.15
N ALA A 74 10.33 3.43 16.96
CA ALA A 74 10.01 3.41 18.39
C ALA A 74 10.74 4.50 19.20
N ASN A 75 11.94 4.91 18.76
CA ASN A 75 12.72 5.97 19.38
C ASN A 75 12.49 7.37 18.76
N SER A 76 11.58 7.47 17.78
CA SER A 76 11.25 8.77 17.17
C SER A 76 10.50 9.68 18.14
N ALA A 77 10.45 10.98 17.83
CA ALA A 77 9.69 11.96 18.63
C ALA A 77 8.19 11.63 18.70
N LEU A 78 7.65 10.85 17.76
CA LEU A 78 6.24 10.47 17.73
C LEU A 78 5.88 9.39 18.76
N TYR A 79 6.78 8.42 18.97
CA TYR A 79 6.57 7.25 19.85
C TYR A 79 7.51 7.22 21.06
N GLY A 80 8.58 7.98 21.02
CA GLY A 80 9.55 8.06 22.11
C GLY A 80 8.97 8.74 23.35
N ASN A 81 9.32 8.22 24.52
CA ASN A 81 8.95 8.76 25.83
C ASN A 81 10.16 9.21 26.65
N GLY A 82 11.27 9.52 25.98
CA GLY A 82 12.53 9.91 26.62
C GLY A 82 13.42 8.73 27.05
N ILE A 83 12.90 7.51 27.10
CA ILE A 83 13.66 6.29 27.45
C ILE A 83 13.94 5.52 26.15
N PRO A 84 15.19 5.38 25.71
CA PRO A 84 15.50 4.67 24.47
C PRO A 84 15.20 3.16 24.58
N VAL A 85 14.72 2.57 23.49
CA VAL A 85 14.58 1.11 23.35
C VAL A 85 15.74 0.57 22.50
N HIS A 86 16.20 -0.63 22.83
CA HIS A 86 17.39 -1.23 22.24
C HIS A 86 17.12 -2.61 21.60
N THR A 87 15.94 -3.19 21.83
CA THR A 87 15.57 -4.51 21.30
C THR A 87 14.28 -4.43 20.49
N VAL A 88 14.11 -5.38 19.55
CA VAL A 88 12.89 -5.51 18.74
C VAL A 88 11.66 -5.68 19.64
N GLY A 89 11.74 -6.53 20.70
CA GLY A 89 10.64 -6.73 21.63
C GLY A 89 10.24 -5.44 22.37
N GLN A 90 11.22 -4.63 22.81
CA GLN A 90 10.94 -3.33 23.42
C GLN A 90 10.31 -2.35 22.42
N ALA A 91 10.77 -2.36 21.16
CA ALA A 91 10.18 -1.55 20.10
C ALA A 91 8.73 -1.95 19.83
N MET A 92 8.45 -3.24 19.72
CA MET A 92 7.10 -3.78 19.52
C MET A 92 6.16 -3.43 20.69
N ASN A 93 6.64 -3.56 21.93
CA ASN A 93 5.85 -3.18 23.11
C ASN A 93 5.50 -1.68 23.11
N ARG A 94 6.38 -0.83 22.64
CA ARG A 94 6.15 0.61 22.53
C ARG A 94 5.22 1.00 21.39
N LEU A 95 5.41 0.40 20.22
CA LEU A 95 4.63 0.69 19.02
C LEU A 95 3.25 0.02 19.05
N GLY A 96 3.15 -1.14 19.70
CA GLY A 96 1.99 -2.03 19.58
C GLY A 96 2.03 -2.84 18.28
N LEU A 97 1.17 -3.86 18.19
CA LEU A 97 1.17 -4.80 17.07
C LEU A 97 0.85 -4.12 15.73
N ALA A 98 -0.20 -3.30 15.69
CA ALA A 98 -0.64 -2.64 14.46
C ALA A 98 0.44 -1.73 13.86
N GLN A 99 1.08 -0.89 14.68
CA GLN A 99 2.14 0.00 14.20
C GLN A 99 3.41 -0.78 13.83
N THR A 100 3.73 -1.85 14.56
CA THR A 100 4.86 -2.74 14.20
C THR A 100 4.62 -3.35 12.81
N ALA A 101 3.44 -3.90 12.57
CA ALA A 101 3.06 -4.46 11.26
C ALA A 101 3.12 -3.42 10.14
N ALA A 102 2.64 -2.21 10.41
CA ALA A 102 2.67 -1.09 9.46
C ALA A 102 4.12 -0.70 9.07
N GLU A 103 5.02 -0.60 10.03
CA GLU A 103 6.44 -0.31 9.79
C GLU A 103 7.14 -1.42 9.01
N MET A 104 6.89 -2.68 9.39
CA MET A 104 7.44 -3.84 8.70
C MET A 104 6.93 -3.90 7.24
N THR A 105 5.64 -3.69 7.03
CA THR A 105 5.05 -3.62 5.68
C THR A 105 5.70 -2.50 4.86
N SER A 106 5.80 -1.30 5.42
CA SER A 106 6.44 -0.15 4.75
C SER A 106 7.89 -0.46 4.35
N TYR A 107 8.64 -1.12 5.23
CA TYR A 107 10.02 -1.52 4.95
C TYR A 107 10.08 -2.55 3.81
N LEU A 108 9.28 -3.61 3.88
CA LEU A 108 9.30 -4.70 2.91
C LEU A 108 8.84 -4.25 1.51
N VAL A 109 7.82 -3.40 1.45
CA VAL A 109 7.33 -2.82 0.18
C VAL A 109 8.41 -1.97 -0.52
N ARG A 110 9.07 -1.09 0.24
CA ARG A 110 10.16 -0.27 -0.32
C ARG A 110 11.30 -1.10 -0.88
N ARG A 111 11.60 -2.23 -0.24
CA ARG A 111 12.66 -3.14 -0.67
C ARG A 111 12.25 -3.94 -1.91
N ALA A 112 10.98 -4.36 -2.00
CA ALA A 112 10.46 -5.11 -3.13
C ALA A 112 10.26 -4.25 -4.38
N ILE A 113 9.92 -2.96 -4.19
CA ILE A 113 9.66 -2.01 -5.28
C ILE A 113 10.62 -0.82 -5.12
N PRO A 114 11.90 -0.98 -5.47
CA PRO A 114 12.88 0.10 -5.37
C PRO A 114 12.56 1.23 -6.36
N VAL A 115 12.74 2.48 -5.91
CA VAL A 115 12.49 3.67 -6.70
C VAL A 115 13.81 4.41 -6.94
N ASN A 116 14.37 4.24 -8.13
CA ASN A 116 15.64 4.82 -8.56
C ASN A 116 15.43 5.91 -9.63
N SER A 117 14.47 6.81 -9.40
CA SER A 117 14.16 7.88 -10.35
C SER A 117 14.15 9.25 -9.67
N PRO A 118 14.77 10.29 -10.29
CA PRO A 118 14.70 11.65 -9.77
C PRO A 118 13.26 12.19 -9.70
N HIS A 119 12.37 11.74 -10.60
CA HIS A 119 10.96 12.13 -10.63
C HIS A 119 10.15 11.59 -9.45
N LEU A 120 10.62 10.50 -8.83
CA LEU A 120 9.98 9.84 -7.68
C LEU A 120 10.87 9.85 -6.42
N LYS A 121 11.83 10.78 -6.32
CA LYS A 121 12.85 10.83 -5.25
C LYS A 121 12.28 10.74 -3.83
N ARG A 122 11.10 11.32 -3.57
CA ARG A 122 10.44 11.32 -2.25
C ARG A 122 9.20 10.41 -2.22
N PHE A 123 9.09 9.48 -3.15
CA PHE A 123 7.90 8.64 -3.32
C PHE A 123 7.52 7.91 -2.02
N TRP A 124 8.45 7.13 -1.48
CA TRP A 124 8.20 6.35 -0.28
C TRP A 124 8.05 7.20 0.99
N GLU A 125 8.73 8.33 1.08
CA GLU A 125 8.55 9.27 2.19
C GLU A 125 7.11 9.82 2.20
N ARG A 126 6.64 10.26 1.04
CA ARG A 126 5.25 10.75 0.87
C ARG A 126 4.23 9.64 1.13
N GLY A 127 4.47 8.43 0.61
CA GLY A 127 3.64 7.26 0.84
C GLY A 127 3.48 6.94 2.33
N SER A 128 4.58 6.91 3.07
CA SER A 128 4.56 6.65 4.51
C SER A 128 3.84 7.75 5.30
N LYS A 129 4.05 9.03 4.96
CA LYS A 129 3.32 10.13 5.61
C LYS A 129 1.83 10.06 5.36
N ARG A 130 1.42 9.72 4.13
CA ARG A 130 0.01 9.53 3.78
C ARG A 130 -0.59 8.33 4.53
N ALA A 131 0.12 7.22 4.60
CA ALA A 131 -0.30 6.04 5.34
C ALA A 131 -0.55 6.35 6.83
N LEU A 132 0.40 7.03 7.48
CA LEU A 132 0.25 7.47 8.87
C LEU A 132 -0.95 8.40 9.05
N ALA A 133 -1.11 9.38 8.17
CA ALA A 133 -2.22 10.32 8.24
C ALA A 133 -3.57 9.60 8.07
N MET A 134 -3.69 8.70 7.10
CA MET A 134 -4.92 7.94 6.85
C MET A 134 -5.26 7.02 8.02
N GLY A 135 -4.28 6.28 8.58
CA GLY A 135 -4.49 5.45 9.76
C GLY A 135 -4.90 6.26 10.99
N TYR A 136 -4.30 7.45 11.18
CA TYR A 136 -4.66 8.36 12.26
C TYR A 136 -6.09 8.91 12.14
N LEU A 137 -6.48 9.33 10.94
CA LEU A 137 -7.83 9.84 10.67
C LEU A 137 -8.89 8.73 10.81
N ALA A 138 -8.60 7.53 10.32
CA ALA A 138 -9.51 6.39 10.38
C ALA A 138 -9.90 6.01 11.82
N ARG A 139 -9.01 6.20 12.80
CA ARG A 139 -9.34 6.01 14.23
C ARG A 139 -10.47 6.91 14.74
N ARG A 140 -10.82 7.96 14.01
CA ARG A 140 -11.87 8.93 14.34
C ARG A 140 -13.12 8.78 13.49
N LEU A 141 -13.08 7.89 12.51
CA LEU A 141 -14.18 7.64 11.58
C LEU A 141 -14.83 6.29 11.91
N PRO A 142 -16.14 6.25 12.18
CA PRO A 142 -16.84 5.00 12.45
C PRO A 142 -16.81 4.09 11.22
N GLY A 143 -16.63 2.79 11.44
CA GLY A 143 -16.66 1.78 10.38
C GLY A 143 -15.40 1.71 9.48
N VAL A 144 -14.37 2.53 9.73
CA VAL A 144 -13.12 2.52 8.96
C VAL A 144 -12.00 1.87 9.78
N SER A 145 -11.46 0.75 9.28
CA SER A 145 -10.29 0.12 9.92
C SER A 145 -9.03 0.98 9.73
N PRO A 146 -8.34 1.38 10.82
CA PRO A 146 -7.09 2.14 10.74
C PRO A 146 -5.99 1.42 9.95
N ASP A 147 -5.91 0.09 10.05
CA ASP A 147 -4.88 -0.71 9.38
C ASP A 147 -5.14 -0.80 7.87
N VAL A 148 -6.42 -0.95 7.48
CA VAL A 148 -6.83 -0.89 6.07
C VAL A 148 -6.55 0.50 5.51
N ALA A 149 -6.91 1.57 6.22
CA ALA A 149 -6.66 2.94 5.80
C ALA A 149 -5.15 3.23 5.65
N HIS A 150 -4.33 2.78 6.60
CA HIS A 150 -2.88 2.88 6.53
C HIS A 150 -2.34 2.17 5.28
N THR A 151 -2.77 0.93 5.04
CA THR A 151 -2.37 0.15 3.86
C THR A 151 -2.79 0.83 2.57
N CYS A 152 -4.02 1.33 2.47
CA CYS A 152 -4.48 2.12 1.33
C CYS A 152 -3.60 3.35 1.11
N GLY A 153 -3.25 4.09 2.16
CA GLY A 153 -2.38 5.26 2.08
C GLY A 153 -0.96 4.94 1.59
N LEU A 154 -0.42 3.78 1.99
CA LEU A 154 0.91 3.34 1.55
C LEU A 154 0.90 2.93 0.07
N PHE A 155 -0.12 2.19 -0.36
CA PHE A 155 -0.17 1.55 -1.66
C PHE A 155 -0.88 2.35 -2.75
N SER A 156 -1.62 3.43 -2.45
CA SER A 156 -2.45 4.14 -3.43
C SER A 156 -1.72 4.52 -4.72
N HIS A 157 -0.44 4.88 -4.67
CA HIS A 157 0.34 5.22 -5.87
C HIS A 157 1.42 4.19 -6.23
N VAL A 158 1.38 2.99 -5.65
CA VAL A 158 2.40 1.95 -5.89
C VAL A 158 2.52 1.53 -7.35
N GLY A 159 1.48 1.76 -8.15
CA GLY A 159 1.52 1.56 -9.60
C GLY A 159 2.55 2.43 -10.33
N MET A 160 2.83 3.66 -9.85
CA MET A 160 3.80 4.55 -10.50
C MET A 160 5.21 3.94 -10.62
N PRO A 161 5.86 3.46 -9.54
CA PRO A 161 7.16 2.83 -9.66
C PRO A 161 7.14 1.53 -10.46
N VAL A 162 6.04 0.77 -10.44
CA VAL A 162 5.90 -0.44 -11.25
C VAL A 162 5.79 -0.10 -12.74
N MET A 163 4.99 0.91 -13.10
CA MET A 163 4.91 1.43 -14.48
C MET A 163 6.26 1.99 -14.94
N LEU A 164 6.99 2.69 -14.05
CA LEU A 164 8.29 3.24 -14.37
C LEU A 164 9.32 2.17 -14.72
N GLN A 165 9.25 1.01 -14.09
CA GLN A 165 10.15 -0.12 -14.36
C GLN A 165 9.74 -0.92 -15.60
N SER A 166 8.46 -0.92 -15.95
CA SER A 166 7.89 -1.81 -16.97
C SER A 166 7.55 -1.10 -18.28
N LEU A 167 7.16 0.18 -18.24
CA LEU A 167 6.62 0.88 -19.41
C LEU A 167 7.63 1.88 -19.98
N LYS A 168 7.96 1.69 -21.25
CA LYS A 168 8.85 2.61 -21.97
C LYS A 168 8.21 4.01 -22.04
N GLY A 169 8.98 5.03 -21.73
CA GLY A 169 8.54 6.42 -21.83
C GLY A 169 7.76 6.93 -20.62
N TYR A 170 7.47 6.09 -19.62
CA TYR A 170 6.67 6.51 -18.46
C TYR A 170 7.33 7.65 -17.63
N SER A 171 8.67 7.75 -17.62
CA SER A 171 9.35 8.91 -17.00
C SER A 171 8.97 10.24 -17.66
N GLY A 172 8.80 10.26 -18.99
CA GLY A 172 8.30 11.42 -19.71
C GLY A 172 6.83 11.72 -19.36
N THR A 173 6.01 10.69 -19.22
CA THR A 173 4.61 10.82 -18.79
C THR A 173 4.50 11.42 -17.38
N LEU A 174 5.39 11.06 -16.45
CA LEU A 174 5.42 11.67 -15.11
C LEU A 174 5.69 13.19 -15.18
N VAL A 175 6.61 13.61 -16.05
CA VAL A 175 6.91 15.04 -16.25
C VAL A 175 5.72 15.75 -16.87
N GLU A 176 5.17 15.20 -17.95
CA GLU A 176 4.00 15.75 -18.64
C GLU A 176 2.80 15.88 -17.69
N ALA A 177 2.43 14.80 -17.00
CA ALA A 177 1.29 14.78 -16.10
C ALA A 177 1.40 15.78 -14.95
N ASN A 178 2.61 16.03 -14.44
CA ASN A 178 2.84 17.07 -13.42
C ASN A 178 2.78 18.51 -13.96
N ALA A 179 3.04 18.71 -15.24
CA ALA A 179 3.04 20.03 -15.86
C ALA A 179 1.67 20.42 -16.43
N ARG A 180 0.81 19.46 -16.73
CA ARG A 180 -0.51 19.72 -17.34
C ARG A 180 -1.53 20.18 -16.31
N LEU A 181 -2.32 21.21 -16.74
CA LEU A 181 -3.44 21.76 -15.95
C LEU A 181 -4.80 21.52 -16.61
N ASP A 182 -4.82 21.03 -17.85
CA ASP A 182 -6.02 20.85 -18.68
C ASP A 182 -6.70 19.49 -18.48
N ARG A 183 -6.03 18.53 -17.83
CA ARG A 183 -6.58 17.21 -17.49
C ARG A 183 -5.92 16.61 -16.26
N PRO A 184 -6.61 15.69 -15.54
CA PRO A 184 -6.06 15.02 -14.35
C PRO A 184 -4.85 14.15 -14.71
N PHE A 185 -4.01 13.89 -13.70
CA PHE A 185 -2.80 13.08 -13.83
C PHE A 185 -3.06 11.74 -14.50
N ILE A 186 -4.06 10.97 -13.99
CA ILE A 186 -4.45 9.67 -14.56
C ILE A 186 -4.92 9.79 -16.02
N GLY A 187 -5.50 10.91 -16.42
CA GLY A 187 -5.89 11.17 -17.81
C GLY A 187 -4.69 11.24 -18.75
N THR A 188 -3.55 11.75 -18.28
CA THR A 188 -2.30 11.76 -19.05
C THR A 188 -1.69 10.36 -19.14
N GLU A 189 -1.71 9.62 -18.03
CA GLU A 189 -1.26 8.21 -18.03
C GLU A 189 -2.07 7.35 -19.01
N ASN A 190 -3.40 7.45 -18.95
CA ASN A 190 -4.29 6.70 -19.86
C ASN A 190 -4.11 7.07 -21.33
N ALA A 191 -3.90 8.36 -21.63
CA ALA A 191 -3.64 8.81 -23.00
C ALA A 191 -2.33 8.23 -23.57
N ASN A 192 -1.28 8.15 -22.74
CA ASN A 192 0.05 7.74 -23.17
C ASN A 192 0.25 6.21 -23.11
N HIS A 193 -0.40 5.53 -22.16
CA HIS A 193 -0.13 4.11 -21.87
C HIS A 193 -1.37 3.23 -21.90
N ARG A 194 -2.58 3.77 -22.09
CA ARG A 194 -3.87 3.04 -22.01
C ARG A 194 -4.09 2.33 -20.67
N THR A 195 -3.46 2.82 -19.64
CA THR A 195 -3.58 2.39 -18.26
C THR A 195 -3.09 3.50 -17.34
N ASP A 196 -3.36 3.39 -16.06
CA ASP A 196 -2.93 4.34 -15.05
C ASP A 196 -2.40 3.63 -13.80
N HIS A 197 -1.78 4.43 -12.91
CA HIS A 197 -1.19 3.87 -11.69
C HIS A 197 -2.22 3.33 -10.69
N ALA A 198 -3.49 3.70 -10.77
CA ALA A 198 -4.53 3.15 -9.91
C ALA A 198 -4.89 1.72 -10.33
N VAL A 199 -5.00 1.45 -11.65
CA VAL A 199 -5.16 0.10 -12.20
C VAL A 199 -3.97 -0.78 -11.84
N VAL A 200 -2.74 -0.30 -12.11
CA VAL A 200 -1.51 -1.07 -11.84
C VAL A 200 -1.32 -1.28 -10.33
N GLY A 201 -1.63 -0.29 -9.51
CA GLY A 201 -1.58 -0.41 -8.05
C GLY A 201 -2.59 -1.44 -7.50
N ALA A 202 -3.80 -1.47 -8.06
CA ALA A 202 -4.81 -2.48 -7.71
C ALA A 202 -4.37 -3.90 -8.13
N LEU A 203 -3.67 -4.04 -9.27
CA LEU A 203 -3.06 -5.31 -9.67
C LEU A 203 -1.98 -5.76 -8.69
N VAL A 204 -1.13 -4.85 -8.21
CA VAL A 204 -0.16 -5.15 -7.15
C VAL A 204 -0.87 -5.63 -5.89
N ALA A 205 -1.92 -4.92 -5.45
CA ALA A 205 -2.69 -5.28 -4.27
C ALA A 205 -3.32 -6.68 -4.41
N ARG A 206 -3.82 -7.03 -5.61
CA ARG A 206 -4.37 -8.35 -5.92
C ARG A 206 -3.31 -9.44 -5.86
N VAL A 207 -2.18 -9.25 -6.55
CA VAL A 207 -1.07 -10.23 -6.60
C VAL A 207 -0.46 -10.44 -5.20
N TRP A 208 -0.42 -9.38 -4.39
CA TRP A 208 0.11 -9.44 -3.02
C TRP A 208 -0.95 -9.81 -1.97
N ASN A 209 -2.18 -10.13 -2.40
CA ASN A 209 -3.29 -10.54 -1.53
C ASN A 209 -3.57 -9.57 -0.37
N LEU A 210 -3.58 -8.25 -0.65
CA LEU A 210 -3.83 -7.22 0.36
C LEU A 210 -5.31 -7.08 0.76
N GLY A 211 -6.15 -7.93 0.20
CA GLY A 211 -7.60 -7.95 0.46
C GLY A 211 -8.42 -7.09 -0.50
N PRO A 212 -9.72 -7.42 -0.67
CA PRO A 212 -10.58 -6.81 -1.66
C PRO A 212 -10.88 -5.34 -1.38
N THR A 213 -10.96 -4.94 -0.13
CA THR A 213 -11.19 -3.54 0.28
C THR A 213 -10.00 -2.65 -0.12
N VAL A 214 -8.78 -3.09 0.15
CA VAL A 214 -7.55 -2.36 -0.21
C VAL A 214 -7.42 -2.26 -1.73
N MET A 215 -7.63 -3.36 -2.44
CA MET A 215 -7.61 -3.40 -3.91
C MET A 215 -8.61 -2.38 -4.51
N SER A 216 -9.85 -2.38 -4.03
CA SER A 216 -10.89 -1.48 -4.52
C SER A 216 -10.59 -0.02 -4.19
N ALA A 217 -10.10 0.27 -2.99
CA ALA A 217 -9.73 1.61 -2.59
C ALA A 217 -8.57 2.16 -3.43
N ILE A 218 -7.56 1.34 -3.72
CA ILE A 218 -6.44 1.73 -4.60
C ILE A 218 -6.95 2.00 -6.00
N ARG A 219 -7.82 1.14 -6.55
CA ARG A 219 -8.37 1.35 -7.90
C ARG A 219 -9.17 2.64 -8.01
N ARG A 220 -9.90 3.00 -6.97
CA ARG A 220 -10.89 4.10 -6.98
C ARG A 220 -10.42 5.40 -6.33
N HIS A 221 -9.18 5.51 -5.90
CA HIS A 221 -8.74 6.68 -5.12
C HIS A 221 -8.71 8.02 -5.90
N HIS A 222 -8.89 7.98 -7.21
CA HIS A 222 -9.12 9.14 -8.06
C HIS A 222 -10.56 9.37 -8.49
N ASP A 223 -11.47 8.44 -8.17
CA ASP A 223 -12.88 8.50 -8.55
C ASP A 223 -13.67 9.27 -7.47
N LEU A 224 -13.48 10.57 -7.37
CA LEU A 224 -14.11 11.41 -6.34
C LEU A 224 -15.62 11.48 -6.46
N ASP A 225 -16.18 11.34 -7.66
CA ASP A 225 -17.62 11.45 -7.91
C ASP A 225 -18.42 10.26 -7.33
N THR A 226 -17.82 9.07 -7.24
CA THR A 226 -18.47 7.89 -6.68
C THR A 226 -18.53 7.89 -5.15
N VAL A 227 -17.67 8.68 -4.48
CA VAL A 227 -17.63 8.78 -3.02
C VAL A 227 -18.82 9.61 -2.49
N GLY A 228 -19.26 10.64 -3.21
CA GLY A 228 -20.39 11.50 -2.84
C GLY A 228 -21.73 10.78 -2.82
N GLU A 229 -21.97 9.83 -3.73
CA GLU A 229 -23.24 9.08 -3.79
C GLU A 229 -23.40 8.04 -2.67
N GLN A 230 -22.31 7.52 -2.11
CA GLN A 230 -22.37 6.52 -1.03
C GLN A 230 -22.51 7.16 0.36
N ILE A 231 -21.98 8.36 0.57
CA ILE A 231 -22.13 9.10 1.85
C ILE A 231 -23.53 9.71 2.00
N GLY A 232 -24.22 9.99 0.90
CA GLY A 232 -25.57 10.55 0.91
C GLY A 232 -26.72 9.56 1.08
N ARG A 233 -26.45 8.26 1.24
CA ARG A 233 -27.45 7.17 1.37
C ARG A 233 -27.35 6.38 2.68
N ALA A 234 -26.63 6.88 3.67
CA ALA A 234 -26.56 6.29 5.02
C ALA A 234 -27.49 7.01 6.00
#